data_851ec8fc34d86bab76a322aeafd6e9eb
#
_entry.id   851ec8fc34d86bab76a322aeafd6e9eb
#
_cell.length_a   1.000
_cell.length_b   1.000
_cell.length_c   1.000
_cell.angle_alpha   90.00
_cell.angle_beta   90.00
_cell.angle_gamma   90.00
#
_symmetry.space_group_name_H-M   'P 1'
#
loop_
_entity.id
_entity.type
_entity.pdbx_description
1 polymer ?
#
loop_
_entity_poly.entity_id
_entity_poly.type
_entity_poly.pdbx_seq_one_letter_code
_entity_poly.pdbx_strand_id
1 'polypeptide(L)'
;QGILIVDKPMDWTSFDVVAKLRGVLGTRKLGHSGTLDPMATGVLPVFCGGASKAVDLQLNHDKAYRATLRLGARTDTGDSTGTVLETAPVTAGEKELLAVLPQFIGPQMQVPPMYSAVKINGQPLYKLAREGVTVERKARPIEIYGIEYGGSPAENEYVLTVRCSK
;
A
#
# COMPACT_ATOMS: atom_id res chain seq x y z
N GLN A 1 3.83 7.34 27.19
CA GLN A 1 2.74 6.77 26.41
C GLN A 1 2.24 7.82 25.44
N GLY A 2 1.89 7.40 24.22
CA GLY A 2 1.36 8.31 23.20
C GLY A 2 1.42 7.72 21.81
N ILE A 3 1.15 8.57 20.82
CA ILE A 3 1.23 8.21 19.40
C ILE A 3 2.31 9.10 18.78
N LEU A 4 3.21 8.48 18.03
CA LEU A 4 4.19 9.17 17.18
C LEU A 4 3.75 9.05 15.73
N ILE A 5 3.77 10.15 15.03
CA ILE A 5 3.60 10.16 13.58
C ILE A 5 4.99 10.19 12.95
N VAL A 6 5.32 9.16 12.23
CA VAL A 6 6.64 8.98 11.61
C VAL A 6 6.50 9.06 10.11
N ASP A 7 7.34 9.85 9.45
CA ASP A 7 7.53 9.78 8.02
C ASP A 7 8.46 8.59 7.73
N LYS A 8 7.87 7.48 7.27
CA LYS A 8 8.64 6.27 6.99
C LYS A 8 9.55 6.51 5.78
N PRO A 9 10.85 6.34 5.91
CA PRO A 9 11.74 6.47 4.77
C PRO A 9 11.57 5.31 3.77
N MET A 10 12.03 5.54 2.54
CA MET A 10 12.15 4.51 1.52
C MET A 10 13.08 3.38 1.99
N ASP A 11 12.85 2.18 1.49
CA ASP A 11 13.62 0.95 1.74
C ASP A 11 13.58 0.43 3.19
N TRP A 12 12.74 1.04 4.02
CA TRP A 12 12.46 0.54 5.37
C TRP A 12 11.11 -0.19 5.40
N THR A 13 11.06 -1.30 6.13
CA THR A 13 9.77 -1.87 6.52
C THR A 13 9.14 -1.06 7.65
N SER A 14 7.83 -1.14 7.83
CA SER A 14 7.15 -0.56 9.01
C SER A 14 7.69 -1.14 10.32
N PHE A 15 8.17 -2.38 10.31
CA PHE A 15 8.80 -3.02 11.46
C PHE A 15 10.19 -2.43 11.78
N ASP A 16 11.00 -2.09 10.77
CA ASP A 16 12.31 -1.46 10.99
C ASP A 16 12.17 -0.12 11.71
N VAL A 17 11.15 0.66 11.36
CA VAL A 17 10.82 1.91 12.07
C VAL A 17 10.53 1.63 13.54
N VAL A 18 9.68 0.64 13.83
CA VAL A 18 9.37 0.24 15.21
C VAL A 18 10.61 -0.25 15.95
N ALA A 19 11.45 -1.06 15.29
CA ALA A 19 12.69 -1.57 15.87
C ALA A 19 13.66 -0.43 16.23
N LYS A 20 13.83 0.53 15.33
CA LYS A 20 14.65 1.73 15.58
C LYS A 20 14.13 2.55 16.76
N LEU A 21 12.82 2.78 16.79
CA LEU A 21 12.19 3.56 17.86
C LEU A 21 12.26 2.87 19.23
N ARG A 22 12.27 1.53 19.27
CA ARG A 22 12.50 0.80 20.55
C ARG A 22 13.83 1.17 21.17
N GLY A 23 14.89 1.28 20.37
CA GLY A 23 16.20 1.72 20.84
C GLY A 23 16.21 3.19 21.29
N VAL A 24 15.61 4.07 20.49
CA VAL A 24 15.59 5.52 20.77
C VAL A 24 14.78 5.84 22.05
N LEU A 25 13.64 5.17 22.25
CA LEU A 25 12.72 5.46 23.35
C LEU A 25 12.94 4.58 24.58
N GLY A 26 13.85 3.61 24.52
CA GLY A 26 14.12 2.70 25.64
C GLY A 26 12.93 1.84 26.04
N THR A 27 12.00 1.54 25.11
CA THR A 27 10.79 0.76 25.39
C THR A 27 10.52 -0.28 24.33
N ARG A 28 10.06 -1.48 24.76
CA ARG A 28 9.68 -2.56 23.85
C ARG A 28 8.22 -2.52 23.42
N LYS A 29 7.36 -1.81 24.17
CA LYS A 29 5.91 -1.74 23.88
C LYS A 29 5.64 -0.68 22.82
N LEU A 30 5.89 -1.05 21.57
CA LEU A 30 5.60 -0.23 20.39
C LEU A 30 4.89 -1.07 19.35
N GLY A 31 3.87 -0.50 18.72
CA GLY A 31 3.16 -1.08 17.59
C GLY A 31 2.82 0.01 16.58
N HIS A 32 2.63 -0.36 15.31
CA HIS A 32 2.21 0.58 14.27
C HIS A 32 0.79 0.27 13.81
N SER A 33 0.09 1.28 13.30
CA SER A 33 -1.20 1.13 12.66
C SER A 33 -1.00 1.21 11.14
N GLY A 34 -1.41 0.14 10.45
CA GLY A 34 -1.19 -0.01 9.02
C GLY A 34 0.24 -0.46 8.68
N THR A 35 0.39 -0.99 7.50
CA THR A 35 1.68 -1.40 6.95
C THR A 35 1.93 -0.62 5.67
N LEU A 36 3.08 0.02 5.57
CA LEU A 36 3.61 0.57 4.33
C LEU A 36 4.65 -0.40 3.78
N ASP A 37 4.61 -0.62 2.48
CA ASP A 37 5.60 -1.41 1.77
C ASP A 37 6.99 -0.76 1.85
N PRO A 38 8.09 -1.51 1.72
CA PRO A 38 9.43 -0.93 1.82
C PRO A 38 9.67 0.24 0.89
N MET A 39 9.21 0.16 -0.36
CA MET A 39 9.33 1.21 -1.36
C MET A 39 8.48 2.45 -1.06
N ALA A 40 7.40 2.30 -0.29
CA ALA A 40 6.53 3.42 0.04
C ALA A 40 7.13 4.28 1.15
N THR A 41 6.95 5.59 1.05
CA THR A 41 7.27 6.57 2.09
C THR A 41 5.99 7.15 2.68
N GLY A 42 6.08 7.87 3.81
CA GLY A 42 4.99 8.66 4.34
C GLY A 42 4.52 8.23 5.73
N VAL A 43 3.31 8.63 6.05
CA VAL A 43 2.76 8.62 7.41
C VAL A 43 2.60 7.21 7.97
N LEU A 44 3.34 6.91 9.03
CA LEU A 44 3.24 5.69 9.82
C LEU A 44 2.94 6.05 11.28
N PRO A 45 1.70 5.87 11.78
CA PRO A 45 1.39 6.05 13.19
C PRO A 45 2.00 4.92 14.03
N VAL A 46 2.81 5.29 15.03
CA VAL A 46 3.43 4.35 15.98
C VAL A 46 2.88 4.62 17.38
N PHE A 47 2.29 3.60 17.96
CA PHE A 47 1.67 3.63 19.29
C PHE A 47 2.66 3.16 20.35
N CYS A 48 2.87 3.99 21.38
CA CYS A 48 3.92 3.81 22.38
C CYS A 48 3.32 3.45 23.75
N GLY A 49 3.86 2.40 24.38
CA GLY A 49 3.47 1.98 25.73
C GLY A 49 2.03 1.46 25.76
N GLY A 50 1.23 1.94 26.72
CA GLY A 50 -0.19 1.54 26.86
C GLY A 50 -1.06 1.92 25.66
N ALA A 51 -0.68 2.93 24.88
CA ALA A 51 -1.39 3.34 23.67
C ALA A 51 -1.39 2.23 22.58
N SER A 52 -0.45 1.28 22.62
CA SER A 52 -0.44 0.16 21.68
C SER A 52 -1.71 -0.71 21.74
N LYS A 53 -2.45 -0.68 22.84
CA LYS A 53 -3.75 -1.36 22.97
C LYS A 53 -4.87 -0.63 22.23
N ALA A 54 -4.66 0.62 21.86
CA ALA A 54 -5.64 1.43 21.15
C ALA A 54 -5.54 1.30 19.62
N VAL A 55 -4.59 0.55 19.09
CA VAL A 55 -4.46 0.31 17.64
C VAL A 55 -5.75 -0.25 17.04
N ASP A 56 -6.36 -1.22 17.73
CA ASP A 56 -7.59 -1.87 17.28
C ASP A 56 -8.85 -1.02 17.48
N LEU A 57 -8.73 0.11 18.20
CA LEU A 57 -9.83 1.06 18.42
C LEU A 57 -9.91 2.13 17.31
N GLN A 58 -9.05 2.09 16.34
CA GLN A 58 -9.08 2.99 15.19
C GLN A 58 -10.36 2.73 14.37
N LEU A 59 -11.31 3.66 14.41
CA LEU A 59 -12.60 3.53 13.72
C LEU A 59 -12.49 3.82 12.22
N ASN A 60 -11.54 4.67 11.84
CA ASN A 60 -11.32 5.04 10.44
C ASN A 60 -9.99 4.47 9.95
N HIS A 61 -10.05 3.68 8.88
CA HIS A 61 -8.91 3.08 8.20
C HIS A 61 -8.66 3.69 6.83
N ASP A 62 -9.32 4.81 6.50
CA ASP A 62 -9.16 5.47 5.22
C ASP A 62 -7.71 5.86 4.97
N LYS A 63 -7.32 5.76 3.72
CA LYS A 63 -5.95 5.99 3.27
C LYS A 63 -5.93 6.89 2.06
N ALA A 64 -4.83 7.63 1.93
CA ALA A 64 -4.50 8.35 0.71
C ALA A 64 -3.09 7.97 0.28
N TYR A 65 -2.96 7.61 -0.98
CA TYR A 65 -1.69 7.26 -1.61
C TYR A 65 -1.45 8.15 -2.82
N ARG A 66 -0.26 8.72 -2.91
CA ARG A 66 0.24 9.31 -4.14
C ARG A 66 1.16 8.30 -4.81
N ALA A 67 0.78 7.84 -6.00
CA ALA A 67 1.49 6.82 -6.74
C ALA A 67 1.77 7.28 -8.17
N THR A 68 2.87 6.83 -8.75
CA THR A 68 3.15 6.97 -10.17
C THR A 68 2.73 5.68 -10.87
N LEU A 69 1.70 5.77 -11.70
CA LEU A 69 1.30 4.70 -12.61
C LEU A 69 2.20 4.73 -13.83
N ARG A 70 2.82 3.59 -14.17
CA ARG A 70 3.55 3.40 -15.42
C ARG A 70 2.82 2.42 -16.31
N LEU A 71 2.54 2.83 -17.54
CA LEU A 71 1.93 1.98 -18.56
C LEU A 71 2.99 1.19 -19.35
N GLY A 72 2.56 0.13 -20.03
CA GLY A 72 3.38 -0.67 -20.93
C GLY A 72 4.08 -1.88 -20.31
N ALA A 73 3.99 -2.08 -18.99
CA ALA A 73 4.55 -3.24 -18.32
C ALA A 73 3.63 -3.77 -17.21
N ARG A 74 3.61 -5.07 -17.02
CA ARG A 74 2.95 -5.75 -15.90
C ARG A 74 3.98 -6.56 -15.12
N THR A 75 4.03 -6.37 -13.80
CA THR A 75 4.92 -7.09 -12.90
C THR A 75 4.15 -8.10 -12.05
N ASP A 76 4.86 -9.07 -11.47
CA ASP A 76 4.29 -10.07 -10.57
C ASP A 76 3.79 -9.49 -9.25
N THR A 77 4.43 -8.40 -8.78
CA THR A 77 4.02 -7.68 -7.57
C THR A 77 2.94 -6.62 -7.82
N GLY A 78 2.79 -6.16 -9.07
CA GLY A 78 1.94 -5.02 -9.43
C GLY A 78 2.58 -3.66 -9.13
N ASP A 79 3.86 -3.62 -8.75
CA ASP A 79 4.65 -2.42 -8.52
C ASP A 79 6.02 -2.49 -9.21
N SER A 80 6.84 -1.45 -9.06
CA SER A 80 8.15 -1.33 -9.70
C SER A 80 9.23 -2.26 -9.12
N THR A 81 8.98 -2.95 -8.01
CA THR A 81 9.96 -3.85 -7.36
C THR A 81 9.88 -5.28 -7.89
N GLY A 82 8.80 -5.61 -8.60
CA GLY A 82 8.56 -6.95 -9.12
C GLY A 82 9.28 -7.25 -10.44
N THR A 83 9.27 -8.53 -10.78
CA THR A 83 9.76 -9.01 -12.08
C THR A 83 8.74 -8.68 -13.17
N VAL A 84 9.20 -8.12 -14.27
CA VAL A 84 8.35 -7.86 -15.44
C VAL A 84 7.91 -9.19 -16.06
N LEU A 85 6.60 -9.42 -16.07
CA LEU A 85 5.96 -10.61 -16.66
C LEU A 85 5.56 -10.39 -18.12
N GLU A 86 5.18 -9.15 -18.46
CA GLU A 86 4.62 -8.82 -19.76
C GLU A 86 4.91 -7.36 -20.11
N THR A 87 5.16 -7.10 -21.36
CA THR A 87 5.27 -5.74 -21.91
C THR A 87 4.36 -5.59 -23.12
N ALA A 88 3.79 -4.38 -23.29
CA ALA A 88 2.96 -4.03 -24.44
C ALA A 88 3.27 -2.60 -24.90
N PRO A 89 3.17 -2.30 -26.21
CA PRO A 89 3.24 -0.93 -26.67
C PRO A 89 2.14 -0.09 -26.02
N VAL A 90 2.51 1.13 -25.58
CA VAL A 90 1.54 2.06 -25.04
C VAL A 90 0.93 2.87 -26.18
N THR A 91 -0.37 2.70 -26.38
CA THR A 91 -1.15 3.44 -27.38
C THR A 91 -2.12 4.44 -26.75
N ALA A 92 -2.34 4.33 -25.43
CA ALA A 92 -3.19 5.23 -24.65
C ALA A 92 -2.35 6.35 -24.03
N GLY A 93 -2.84 7.57 -24.11
CA GLY A 93 -2.22 8.73 -23.48
C GLY A 93 -3.01 9.25 -22.28
N GLU A 94 -2.69 10.46 -21.86
CA GLU A 94 -3.33 11.13 -20.72
C GLU A 94 -4.85 11.23 -20.90
N LYS A 95 -5.32 11.54 -22.09
CA LYS A 95 -6.76 11.70 -22.38
C LYS A 95 -7.54 10.42 -22.13
N GLU A 96 -7.02 9.29 -22.61
CA GLU A 96 -7.61 7.97 -22.44
C GLU A 96 -7.55 7.54 -20.96
N LEU A 97 -6.43 7.83 -20.28
CA LEU A 97 -6.31 7.59 -18.85
C LEU A 97 -7.39 8.35 -18.07
N LEU A 98 -7.49 9.67 -18.28
CA LEU A 98 -8.48 10.50 -17.57
C LEU A 98 -9.92 10.05 -17.83
N ALA A 99 -10.22 9.55 -19.03
CA ALA A 99 -11.55 9.05 -19.37
C ALA A 99 -11.92 7.76 -18.63
N VAL A 100 -10.93 6.94 -18.23
CA VAL A 100 -11.17 5.65 -17.56
C VAL A 100 -11.17 5.77 -16.04
N LEU A 101 -10.48 6.74 -15.44
CA LEU A 101 -10.37 6.88 -13.97
C LEU A 101 -11.71 6.89 -13.24
N PRO A 102 -12.79 7.56 -13.73
CA PRO A 102 -14.08 7.56 -13.04
C PRO A 102 -14.69 6.17 -12.83
N GLN A 103 -14.33 5.17 -13.66
CA GLN A 103 -14.83 3.80 -13.55
C GLN A 103 -14.28 3.07 -12.32
N PHE A 104 -13.20 3.57 -11.72
CA PHE A 104 -12.58 3.01 -10.52
C PHE A 104 -13.09 3.65 -9.24
N ILE A 105 -13.93 4.69 -9.31
CA ILE A 105 -14.46 5.37 -8.13
C ILE A 105 -15.71 4.65 -7.63
N GLY A 106 -15.84 4.54 -6.31
CA GLY A 106 -16.98 3.93 -5.62
C GLY A 106 -16.71 2.55 -5.06
N PRO A 107 -17.76 1.83 -4.63
CA PRO A 107 -17.67 0.50 -4.06
C PRO A 107 -17.22 -0.54 -5.08
N GLN A 108 -16.28 -1.40 -4.69
CA GLN A 108 -15.73 -2.44 -5.55
C GLN A 108 -15.44 -3.72 -4.77
N MET A 109 -15.34 -4.83 -5.49
CA MET A 109 -14.87 -6.11 -4.96
C MET A 109 -13.44 -6.36 -5.43
N GLN A 110 -12.47 -6.29 -4.52
CA GLN A 110 -11.05 -6.53 -4.82
C GLN A 110 -10.61 -7.92 -4.38
N VAL A 111 -10.05 -8.68 -5.30
CA VAL A 111 -9.25 -9.86 -4.95
C VAL A 111 -7.88 -9.37 -4.47
N PRO A 112 -7.49 -9.57 -3.20
CA PRO A 112 -6.20 -9.10 -2.70
C PRO A 112 -5.04 -9.67 -3.52
N PRO A 113 -4.01 -8.88 -3.85
CA PRO A 113 -2.83 -9.42 -4.54
C PRO A 113 -2.08 -10.43 -3.64
N MET A 114 -1.33 -11.34 -4.26
CA MET A 114 -0.48 -12.28 -3.51
C MET A 114 0.60 -11.56 -2.71
N TYR A 115 1.19 -10.52 -3.26
CA TYR A 115 2.14 -9.65 -2.56
C TYR A 115 1.37 -8.63 -1.69
N SER A 116 0.76 -9.13 -0.61
CA SER A 116 0.04 -8.30 0.36
C SER A 116 0.21 -8.80 1.79
N ALA A 117 -0.06 -7.93 2.77
CA ALA A 117 -0.05 -8.27 4.19
C ALA A 117 -1.32 -9.00 4.65
N VAL A 118 -2.27 -9.26 3.76
CA VAL A 118 -3.48 -10.03 4.06
C VAL A 118 -3.10 -11.44 4.50
N LYS A 119 -3.73 -11.93 5.58
CA LYS A 119 -3.45 -13.26 6.12
C LYS A 119 -4.52 -14.27 5.71
N ILE A 120 -4.07 -15.47 5.32
CA ILE A 120 -4.91 -16.65 5.15
C ILE A 120 -4.35 -17.73 6.08
N ASN A 121 -5.20 -18.33 6.91
CA ASN A 121 -4.81 -19.30 7.92
C ASN A 121 -3.66 -18.82 8.84
N GLY A 122 -3.67 -17.52 9.19
CA GLY A 122 -2.64 -16.89 10.02
C GLY A 122 -1.34 -16.51 9.31
N GLN A 123 -1.12 -16.91 8.05
CA GLN A 123 0.08 -16.65 7.28
C GLN A 123 -0.15 -15.49 6.28
N PRO A 124 0.71 -14.46 6.25
CA PRO A 124 0.61 -13.36 5.27
C PRO A 124 0.82 -13.87 3.84
N LEU A 125 0.02 -13.37 2.89
CA LEU A 125 0.08 -13.77 1.48
C LEU A 125 1.45 -13.53 0.85
N TYR A 126 2.14 -12.43 1.19
CA TYR A 126 3.46 -12.13 0.63
C TYR A 126 4.52 -13.20 0.97
N LYS A 127 4.37 -13.92 2.09
CA LYS A 127 5.30 -15.02 2.42
C LYS A 127 5.08 -16.20 1.49
N LEU A 128 3.83 -16.58 1.26
CA LEU A 128 3.47 -17.63 0.31
C LEU A 128 3.92 -17.27 -1.12
N ALA A 129 3.73 -16.01 -1.52
CA ALA A 129 4.18 -15.51 -2.82
C ALA A 129 5.69 -15.67 -3.02
N ARG A 130 6.50 -15.35 -2.00
CA ARG A 130 7.96 -15.51 -2.05
C ARG A 130 8.41 -16.98 -2.12
N GLU A 131 7.59 -17.89 -1.63
CA GLU A 131 7.79 -19.34 -1.73
C GLU A 131 7.26 -19.91 -3.07
N GLY A 132 6.76 -19.04 -3.97
CA GLY A 132 6.17 -19.45 -5.26
C GLY A 132 4.79 -20.09 -5.11
N VAL A 133 4.17 -20.03 -3.93
CA VAL A 133 2.87 -20.62 -3.66
C VAL A 133 1.76 -19.60 -3.95
N THR A 134 0.84 -19.98 -4.82
CA THR A 134 -0.38 -19.20 -5.08
C THR A 134 -1.57 -19.88 -4.41
N VAL A 135 -2.37 -19.10 -3.68
CA VAL A 135 -3.58 -19.58 -2.99
C VAL A 135 -4.81 -18.85 -3.50
N GLU A 136 -5.96 -19.51 -3.40
CA GLU A 136 -7.24 -18.87 -3.69
C GLU A 136 -7.51 -17.76 -2.67
N ARG A 137 -7.94 -16.60 -3.18
CA ARG A 137 -8.23 -15.41 -2.38
C ARG A 137 -9.67 -14.97 -2.63
N LYS A 138 -10.41 -14.82 -1.57
CA LYS A 138 -11.77 -14.28 -1.64
C LYS A 138 -11.72 -12.77 -1.90
N ALA A 139 -12.55 -12.32 -2.83
CA ALA A 139 -12.76 -10.90 -3.04
C ALA A 139 -13.33 -10.26 -1.76
N ARG A 140 -12.89 -9.04 -1.46
CA ARG A 140 -13.34 -8.24 -0.32
C ARG A 140 -13.85 -6.89 -0.79
N PRO A 141 -14.85 -6.32 -0.10
CA PRO A 141 -15.33 -4.99 -0.43
C PRO A 141 -14.25 -3.96 -0.10
N ILE A 142 -14.06 -3.04 -1.02
CA ILE A 142 -13.28 -1.81 -0.88
C ILE A 142 -14.08 -0.65 -1.45
N GLU A 143 -13.71 0.57 -1.10
CA GLU A 143 -14.26 1.77 -1.69
C GLU A 143 -13.13 2.71 -2.08
N ILE A 144 -13.20 3.22 -3.30
CA ILE A 144 -12.34 4.29 -3.80
C ILE A 144 -13.15 5.59 -3.72
N TYR A 145 -12.77 6.48 -2.81
CA TYR A 145 -13.48 7.74 -2.59
C TYR A 145 -13.17 8.80 -3.64
N GLY A 146 -12.01 8.71 -4.26
CA GLY A 146 -11.59 9.61 -5.32
C GLY A 146 -10.21 9.31 -5.85
N ILE A 147 -9.99 9.73 -7.10
CA ILE A 147 -8.71 9.67 -7.78
C ILE A 147 -8.45 11.05 -8.37
N GLU A 148 -7.34 11.66 -7.99
CA GLU A 148 -6.90 12.95 -8.47
C GLU A 148 -5.67 12.77 -9.36
N TYR A 149 -5.69 13.38 -10.55
CA TYR A 149 -4.55 13.38 -11.46
C TYR A 149 -3.57 14.49 -11.06
N GLY A 150 -2.30 14.15 -10.94
CA GLY A 150 -1.22 15.04 -10.51
C GLY A 150 -0.18 15.36 -11.58
N GLY A 151 -0.46 15.01 -12.85
CA GLY A 151 0.45 15.29 -13.99
C GLY A 151 1.22 14.05 -14.44
N SER A 152 2.00 14.25 -15.51
CA SER A 152 2.85 13.22 -16.13
C SER A 152 4.31 13.64 -15.99
N PRO A 153 5.09 13.01 -15.09
CA PRO A 153 6.50 13.39 -14.88
C PRO A 153 7.43 12.87 -15.99
N ALA A 154 7.04 11.81 -16.69
CA ALA A 154 7.78 11.22 -17.80
C ALA A 154 6.83 10.54 -18.79
N GLU A 155 7.36 10.12 -19.94
CA GLU A 155 6.60 9.37 -20.93
C GLU A 155 5.99 8.11 -20.32
N ASN A 156 4.70 7.89 -20.57
CA ASN A 156 3.92 6.75 -20.04
C ASN A 156 3.85 6.66 -18.50
N GLU A 157 4.18 7.72 -17.79
CA GLU A 157 4.09 7.83 -16.34
C GLU A 157 3.09 8.91 -15.92
N TYR A 158 2.22 8.56 -14.99
CA TYR A 158 1.11 9.41 -14.54
C TYR A 158 1.00 9.39 -13.02
N VAL A 159 1.04 10.57 -12.40
CA VAL A 159 0.89 10.69 -10.94
C VAL A 159 -0.60 10.71 -10.61
N LEU A 160 -1.00 9.83 -9.70
CA LEU A 160 -2.36 9.72 -9.20
C LEU A 160 -2.34 9.81 -7.67
N THR A 161 -3.27 10.58 -7.10
CA THR A 161 -3.57 10.54 -5.67
C THR A 161 -4.89 9.82 -5.49
N VAL A 162 -4.85 8.66 -4.83
CA VAL A 162 -6.01 7.79 -4.61
C VAL A 162 -6.40 7.84 -3.14
N ARG A 163 -7.68 8.11 -2.85
CA ARG A 163 -8.28 8.00 -1.51
C ARG A 163 -9.18 6.79 -1.45
N CYS A 164 -9.00 5.92 -0.46
CA CYS A 164 -9.69 4.64 -0.37
C CYS A 164 -9.86 4.15 1.07
N SER A 165 -10.75 3.18 1.22
CA SER A 165 -11.07 2.55 2.52
C SER A 165 -10.01 1.57 3.03
N LYS A 166 -9.17 1.05 2.14
CA LYS A 166 -8.16 0.03 2.48
C LYS A 166 -6.96 0.14 1.56
#